data_f171fe80432cf204c2c9cad1b0355f70
#
_entry.id   f171fe80432cf204c2c9cad1b0355f70
#
_cell.length_a   1.000
_cell.length_b   1.000
_cell.length_c   1.000
_cell.angle_alpha   90.00
_cell.angle_beta   90.00
_cell.angle_gamma   90.00
#
_symmetry.space_group_name_H-M   'P 1'
#
loop_
_entity.id
_entity.type
_entity.pdbx_description
1 polymer ?
#
loop_
_entity_poly.entity_id
_entity_poly.type
_entity_poly.pdbx_seq_one_letter_code
_entity_poly.pdbx_strand_id
1 'polypeptide(L)'
;MRTLVHISDLHFGRVDAALLAPLRERIVALAPHLVVVSGDLTQRATREQFHEAKAFLDSLPQPQIVVPGNHDVPLYNVFQRVLSPLGKYLSIVTSDLEPCYIDDEIAVVGVNTARSLTWKRGSIDRHQVDAAMSKIGAVRDRVAKIVVTHHPFDVPEGHAESNLVKHASHAMNVFAKCGADILLAGHLHHTRTSHSSRRYRIPGHSALLVQAGTATSVRGRGEPNSFNALHLTREDVRIERWHWDGASHAFELGGAERFCRASDGWHPE
;
A
#
# COMPACT_ATOMS: atom_id res chain seq x y z
N MET A 1 14.22 8.93 -12.99
CA MET A 1 12.84 9.10 -12.41
C MET A 1 12.06 7.81 -12.57
N ARG A 2 11.43 7.33 -11.51
CA ARG A 2 10.57 6.14 -11.53
C ARG A 2 9.10 6.53 -11.36
N THR A 3 8.23 5.85 -12.09
CA THR A 3 6.77 5.93 -11.90
C THR A 3 6.32 4.69 -11.18
N LEU A 4 5.66 4.87 -10.03
CA LEU A 4 5.09 3.82 -9.23
C LEU A 4 3.59 4.06 -9.14
N VAL A 5 2.77 3.05 -9.48
CA VAL A 5 1.32 3.09 -9.27
C VAL A 5 0.97 2.36 -7.99
N HIS A 6 0.19 3.00 -7.12
CA HIS A 6 -0.24 2.45 -5.84
C HIS A 6 -1.77 2.30 -5.79
N ILE A 7 -2.25 1.07 -5.85
CA ILE A 7 -3.65 0.69 -5.71
C ILE A 7 -3.86 -0.08 -4.41
N SER A 8 -5.08 -0.06 -3.88
CA SER A 8 -5.45 -0.75 -2.64
C SER A 8 -6.92 -1.12 -2.62
N ASP A 9 -7.28 -2.02 -1.71
CA ASP A 9 -8.66 -2.29 -1.32
C ASP A 9 -9.55 -2.65 -2.53
N LEU A 10 -9.08 -3.62 -3.33
CA LEU A 10 -9.77 -4.11 -4.53
C LEU A 10 -11.09 -4.80 -4.18
N HIS A 11 -11.10 -5.59 -3.10
CA HIS A 11 -12.27 -6.27 -2.56
C HIS A 11 -13.05 -7.11 -3.57
N PHE A 12 -12.39 -7.99 -4.34
CA PHE A 12 -13.05 -8.95 -5.20
C PHE A 12 -14.15 -9.71 -4.43
N GLY A 13 -15.35 -9.79 -5.00
CA GLY A 13 -16.60 -10.15 -4.33
C GLY A 13 -17.46 -8.94 -3.91
N ARG A 14 -16.96 -7.71 -4.05
CA ARG A 14 -17.65 -6.42 -3.87
C ARG A 14 -17.11 -5.36 -4.86
N VAL A 15 -16.62 -5.80 -5.98
CA VAL A 15 -16.08 -4.95 -7.06
C VAL A 15 -17.22 -4.35 -7.86
N ASP A 16 -17.07 -3.10 -8.27
CA ASP A 16 -17.81 -2.56 -9.41
C ASP A 16 -17.07 -2.97 -10.69
N ALA A 17 -17.66 -3.87 -11.44
CA ALA A 17 -17.06 -4.41 -12.66
C ALA A 17 -16.78 -3.33 -13.72
N ALA A 18 -17.54 -2.23 -13.71
CA ALA A 18 -17.35 -1.12 -14.64
C ALA A 18 -16.01 -0.40 -14.42
N LEU A 19 -15.40 -0.52 -13.24
CA LEU A 19 -14.14 0.13 -12.92
C LEU A 19 -12.90 -0.63 -13.40
N LEU A 20 -12.99 -1.95 -13.61
CA LEU A 20 -11.82 -2.80 -13.83
C LEU A 20 -11.07 -2.46 -15.13
N ALA A 21 -11.80 -2.34 -16.24
CA ALA A 21 -11.19 -2.02 -17.53
C ALA A 21 -10.61 -0.61 -17.55
N PRO A 22 -11.34 0.46 -17.15
CA PRO A 22 -10.78 1.81 -17.09
C PRO A 22 -9.59 1.96 -16.14
N LEU A 23 -9.62 1.27 -14.99
CA LEU A 23 -8.48 1.26 -14.06
C LEU A 23 -7.23 0.66 -14.71
N ARG A 24 -7.37 -0.53 -15.32
CA ARG A 24 -6.28 -1.16 -16.04
C ARG A 24 -5.75 -0.27 -17.16
N GLU A 25 -6.62 0.29 -17.99
CA GLU A 25 -6.24 1.17 -19.10
C GLU A 25 -5.47 2.38 -18.61
N ARG A 26 -5.93 3.01 -17.53
CA ARG A 26 -5.22 4.16 -16.94
C ARG A 26 -3.87 3.75 -16.38
N ILE A 27 -3.76 2.63 -15.66
CA ILE A 27 -2.50 2.12 -15.14
C ILE A 27 -1.51 1.82 -16.28
N VAL A 28 -1.96 1.16 -17.34
CA VAL A 28 -1.12 0.88 -18.51
C VAL A 28 -0.65 2.17 -19.18
N ALA A 29 -1.54 3.16 -19.34
CA ALA A 29 -1.20 4.45 -19.94
C ALA A 29 -0.15 5.25 -19.14
N LEU A 30 -0.11 5.08 -17.80
CA LEU A 30 0.91 5.68 -16.94
C LEU A 30 2.30 5.02 -17.09
N ALA A 31 2.38 3.86 -17.77
CA ALA A 31 3.60 3.10 -18.00
C ALA A 31 4.48 2.96 -16.72
N PRO A 32 3.94 2.42 -15.62
CA PRO A 32 4.66 2.36 -14.36
C PRO A 32 5.86 1.41 -14.43
N HIS A 33 6.92 1.77 -13.71
CA HIS A 33 8.07 0.90 -13.49
C HIS A 33 7.77 -0.16 -12.42
N LEU A 34 6.79 0.12 -11.55
CA LEU A 34 6.33 -0.80 -10.49
C LEU A 34 4.87 -0.54 -10.16
N VAL A 35 4.08 -1.61 -10.02
CA VAL A 35 2.73 -1.54 -9.45
C VAL A 35 2.76 -2.06 -8.02
N VAL A 36 2.24 -1.26 -7.08
CA VAL A 36 2.11 -1.62 -5.67
C VAL A 36 0.65 -1.84 -5.32
N VAL A 37 0.34 -2.97 -4.71
CA VAL A 37 -1.00 -3.36 -4.26
C VAL A 37 -0.98 -3.55 -2.75
N SER A 38 -1.51 -2.60 -2.01
CA SER A 38 -1.42 -2.57 -0.55
C SER A 38 -2.57 -3.29 0.16
N GLY A 39 -2.98 -4.45 -0.35
CA GLY A 39 -3.84 -5.41 0.36
C GLY A 39 -5.34 -5.26 0.12
N ASP A 40 -6.10 -6.09 0.85
CA ASP A 40 -7.55 -6.27 0.71
C ASP A 40 -7.95 -6.58 -0.74
N LEU A 41 -7.29 -7.62 -1.30
CA LEU A 41 -7.58 -8.12 -2.65
C LEU A 41 -8.99 -8.70 -2.73
N THR A 42 -9.44 -9.35 -1.65
CA THR A 42 -10.71 -10.05 -1.58
C THR A 42 -11.63 -9.45 -0.51
N GLN A 43 -12.92 -9.73 -0.64
CA GLN A 43 -13.90 -9.34 0.39
C GLN A 43 -14.00 -10.37 1.52
N ARG A 44 -13.80 -11.67 1.22
CA ARG A 44 -14.09 -12.78 2.13
C ARG A 44 -13.06 -13.91 2.10
N ALA A 45 -11.93 -13.72 1.46
CA ALA A 45 -10.89 -14.74 1.30
C ALA A 45 -11.41 -16.07 0.74
N THR A 46 -12.32 -16.06 -0.24
CA THR A 46 -12.72 -17.27 -0.95
C THR A 46 -11.75 -17.58 -2.08
N ARG A 47 -11.70 -18.84 -2.55
CA ARG A 47 -10.84 -19.22 -3.68
C ARG A 47 -11.20 -18.47 -4.95
N GLU A 48 -12.49 -18.36 -5.22
CA GLU A 48 -13.04 -17.67 -6.37
C GLU A 48 -12.60 -16.21 -6.41
N GLN A 49 -12.74 -15.50 -5.28
CA GLN A 49 -12.32 -14.10 -5.16
C GLN A 49 -10.80 -13.93 -5.36
N PHE A 50 -9.99 -14.86 -4.85
CA PHE A 50 -8.55 -14.83 -5.08
C PHE A 50 -8.19 -15.11 -6.56
N HIS A 51 -8.90 -16.02 -7.23
CA HIS A 51 -8.68 -16.26 -8.67
C HIS A 51 -9.07 -15.05 -9.52
N GLU A 52 -10.20 -14.40 -9.21
CA GLU A 52 -10.60 -13.15 -9.86
C GLU A 52 -9.58 -12.04 -9.65
N ALA A 53 -9.13 -11.85 -8.39
CA ALA A 53 -8.11 -10.88 -8.05
C ALA A 53 -6.79 -11.17 -8.79
N LYS A 54 -6.36 -12.44 -8.83
CA LYS A 54 -5.14 -12.85 -9.53
C LYS A 54 -5.25 -12.57 -11.04
N ALA A 55 -6.38 -12.90 -11.66
CA ALA A 55 -6.60 -12.63 -13.07
C ALA A 55 -6.53 -11.12 -13.38
N PHE A 56 -7.06 -10.28 -12.52
CA PHE A 56 -6.92 -8.82 -12.64
C PHE A 56 -5.46 -8.37 -12.47
N LEU A 57 -4.77 -8.84 -11.43
CA LEU A 57 -3.36 -8.52 -11.20
C LEU A 57 -2.47 -8.96 -12.39
N ASP A 58 -2.75 -10.13 -12.98
CA ASP A 58 -2.01 -10.61 -14.15
C ASP A 58 -2.24 -9.77 -15.42
N SER A 59 -3.33 -8.99 -15.45
CA SER A 59 -3.62 -8.05 -16.53
C SER A 59 -2.92 -6.71 -16.39
N LEU A 60 -2.31 -6.43 -15.23
CA LEU A 60 -1.58 -5.19 -14.96
C LEU A 60 -0.09 -5.31 -15.28
N PRO A 61 0.61 -4.18 -15.51
CA PRO A 61 2.05 -4.17 -15.75
C PRO A 61 2.86 -4.86 -14.65
N GLN A 62 3.98 -5.44 -15.04
CA GLN A 62 4.97 -6.05 -14.15
C GLN A 62 6.23 -5.19 -14.14
N PRO A 63 7.03 -5.17 -13.05
CA PRO A 63 6.88 -5.95 -11.82
C PRO A 63 5.79 -5.42 -10.87
N GLN A 64 5.41 -6.25 -9.88
CA GLN A 64 4.42 -5.90 -8.86
C GLN A 64 4.91 -6.24 -7.45
N ILE A 65 4.57 -5.38 -6.48
CA ILE A 65 4.65 -5.66 -5.04
C ILE A 65 3.21 -5.80 -4.52
N VAL A 66 2.87 -6.97 -4.01
CA VAL A 66 1.53 -7.25 -3.48
C VAL A 66 1.66 -7.70 -2.03
N VAL A 67 0.95 -7.04 -1.11
CA VAL A 67 0.85 -7.47 0.29
C VAL A 67 -0.58 -7.83 0.63
N PRO A 68 -0.84 -8.76 1.56
CA PRO A 68 -2.20 -9.10 1.96
C PRO A 68 -2.79 -8.07 2.93
N GLY A 69 -4.13 -7.90 2.88
CA GLY A 69 -4.89 -7.13 3.84
C GLY A 69 -5.68 -8.01 4.83
N ASN A 70 -6.46 -7.38 5.69
CA ASN A 70 -7.23 -8.11 6.71
C ASN A 70 -8.42 -8.88 6.11
N HIS A 71 -8.96 -8.47 4.97
CA HIS A 71 -10.01 -9.20 4.25
C HIS A 71 -9.49 -10.41 3.47
N ASP A 72 -8.17 -10.51 3.27
CA ASP A 72 -7.52 -11.68 2.67
C ASP A 72 -7.30 -12.83 3.67
N VAL A 73 -7.62 -12.58 4.95
CA VAL A 73 -7.68 -13.61 6.00
C VAL A 73 -9.13 -14.10 6.17
N PRO A 74 -9.40 -15.40 6.18
CA PRO A 74 -10.75 -15.95 6.30
C PRO A 74 -11.49 -15.41 7.52
N LEU A 75 -12.72 -14.89 7.31
CA LEU A 75 -13.51 -14.30 8.37
C LEU A 75 -14.30 -15.34 9.16
N TYR A 76 -14.95 -16.27 8.47
CA TYR A 76 -15.91 -17.22 9.07
C TYR A 76 -15.35 -18.61 9.30
N ASN A 77 -14.32 -19.01 8.58
CA ASN A 77 -13.68 -20.31 8.78
C ASN A 77 -12.58 -20.19 9.85
N VAL A 78 -12.98 -20.41 11.10
CA VAL A 78 -12.09 -20.29 12.26
C VAL A 78 -10.90 -21.26 12.17
N PHE A 79 -11.11 -22.50 11.72
CA PHE A 79 -10.04 -23.47 11.55
C PHE A 79 -8.99 -22.98 10.54
N GLN A 80 -9.44 -22.55 9.37
CA GLN A 80 -8.54 -22.03 8.35
C GLN A 80 -7.87 -20.74 8.81
N ARG A 81 -8.59 -19.86 9.52
CA ARG A 81 -8.06 -18.64 10.09
C ARG A 81 -6.92 -18.86 11.07
N VAL A 82 -6.97 -19.92 11.86
CA VAL A 82 -5.94 -20.25 12.87
C VAL A 82 -4.80 -21.06 12.26
N LEU A 83 -5.11 -22.09 11.48
CA LEU A 83 -4.11 -23.04 10.98
C LEU A 83 -3.38 -22.56 9.72
N SER A 84 -4.05 -21.82 8.85
CA SER A 84 -3.46 -21.34 7.58
C SER A 84 -4.14 -20.05 7.12
N PRO A 85 -3.97 -18.94 7.86
CA PRO A 85 -4.71 -17.69 7.62
C PRO A 85 -4.54 -17.11 6.22
N LEU A 86 -3.36 -17.23 5.64
CA LEU A 86 -3.02 -16.75 4.30
C LEU A 86 -2.79 -17.89 3.29
N GLY A 87 -3.22 -19.12 3.59
CA GLY A 87 -2.94 -20.29 2.75
C GLY A 87 -3.48 -20.15 1.32
N LYS A 88 -4.66 -19.56 1.14
CA LYS A 88 -5.20 -19.30 -0.20
C LYS A 88 -4.45 -18.20 -0.92
N TYR A 89 -4.12 -17.11 -0.21
CA TYR A 89 -3.29 -16.03 -0.74
C TYR A 89 -1.95 -16.59 -1.25
N LEU A 90 -1.25 -17.36 -0.40
CA LEU A 90 0.04 -17.98 -0.72
C LEU A 90 -0.02 -18.96 -1.90
N SER A 91 -1.14 -19.67 -2.06
CA SER A 91 -1.29 -20.67 -3.12
C SER A 91 -1.74 -20.09 -4.45
N ILE A 92 -2.39 -18.92 -4.48
CA ILE A 92 -3.04 -18.37 -5.67
C ILE A 92 -2.38 -17.07 -6.12
N VAL A 93 -2.05 -16.17 -5.19
CA VAL A 93 -1.53 -14.83 -5.53
C VAL A 93 -0.01 -14.84 -5.63
N THR A 94 0.67 -15.12 -4.53
CA THR A 94 2.14 -15.19 -4.46
C THR A 94 2.58 -15.97 -3.23
N SER A 95 3.66 -16.73 -3.34
CA SER A 95 4.27 -17.44 -2.23
C SER A 95 5.11 -16.56 -1.31
N ASP A 96 5.34 -15.28 -1.66
CA ASP A 96 6.16 -14.33 -0.91
C ASP A 96 5.27 -13.34 -0.14
N LEU A 97 5.41 -13.32 1.18
CA LEU A 97 4.73 -12.38 2.09
C LEU A 97 5.56 -11.13 2.38
N GLU A 98 6.79 -11.12 1.95
CA GLU A 98 7.74 -10.02 2.14
C GLU A 98 8.41 -9.65 0.80
N PRO A 99 7.61 -9.34 -0.25
CA PRO A 99 8.13 -9.05 -1.57
C PRO A 99 9.05 -7.83 -1.55
N CYS A 100 10.08 -7.87 -2.39
CA CYS A 100 11.03 -6.77 -2.47
C CYS A 100 11.38 -6.49 -3.93
N TYR A 101 11.44 -5.21 -4.28
CA TYR A 101 11.91 -4.72 -5.58
C TYR A 101 13.00 -3.68 -5.35
N ILE A 102 14.13 -3.83 -6.00
CA ILE A 102 15.27 -2.91 -5.88
C ILE A 102 15.83 -2.65 -7.28
N ASP A 103 15.99 -1.37 -7.59
CA ASP A 103 16.75 -0.92 -8.75
C ASP A 103 17.70 0.26 -8.36
N ASP A 104 18.22 0.97 -9.35
CA ASP A 104 19.18 2.05 -9.11
C ASP A 104 18.56 3.33 -8.50
N GLU A 105 17.23 3.46 -8.50
CA GLU A 105 16.52 4.66 -8.06
C GLU A 105 15.55 4.41 -6.88
N ILE A 106 14.96 3.20 -6.77
CA ILE A 106 14.01 2.86 -5.71
C ILE A 106 14.30 1.49 -5.10
N ALA A 107 14.00 1.37 -3.80
CA ALA A 107 13.96 0.11 -3.08
C ALA A 107 12.61 0.01 -2.36
N VAL A 108 11.81 -0.97 -2.72
CA VAL A 108 10.44 -1.14 -2.22
C VAL A 108 10.34 -2.49 -1.52
N VAL A 109 9.87 -2.51 -0.28
CA VAL A 109 9.64 -3.73 0.49
C VAL A 109 8.21 -3.80 0.98
N GLY A 110 7.55 -4.93 0.73
CA GLY A 110 6.26 -5.26 1.28
C GLY A 110 6.40 -5.91 2.66
N VAL A 111 5.52 -5.54 3.59
CA VAL A 111 5.45 -6.14 4.92
C VAL A 111 4.02 -6.56 5.24
N ASN A 112 3.82 -7.83 5.50
CA ASN A 112 2.53 -8.36 5.86
C ASN A 112 2.12 -7.90 7.27
N THR A 113 1.10 -7.08 7.35
CA THR A 113 0.50 -6.64 8.62
C THR A 113 -0.83 -7.33 8.97
N ALA A 114 -1.36 -8.18 8.08
CA ALA A 114 -2.57 -8.97 8.34
C ALA A 114 -2.28 -10.07 9.36
N ARG A 115 -3.20 -10.25 10.33
CA ARG A 115 -3.05 -11.23 11.41
C ARG A 115 -4.34 -12.06 11.61
N SER A 116 -4.14 -13.32 11.90
CA SER A 116 -5.24 -14.27 12.14
C SER A 116 -6.08 -13.93 13.38
N LEU A 117 -5.45 -13.46 14.44
CA LEU A 117 -6.09 -13.22 15.73
C LEU A 117 -6.73 -11.84 15.87
N THR A 118 -6.56 -10.95 14.88
CA THR A 118 -7.15 -9.63 14.89
C THR A 118 -8.08 -9.46 13.68
N TRP A 119 -9.31 -8.94 13.90
CA TRP A 119 -10.33 -8.85 12.84
C TRP A 119 -10.05 -7.72 11.85
N LYS A 120 -9.62 -6.57 12.36
CA LYS A 120 -9.39 -5.35 11.57
C LYS A 120 -8.02 -4.71 11.86
N ARG A 121 -7.43 -5.04 13.00
CA ARG A 121 -6.15 -4.44 13.40
C ARG A 121 -5.00 -5.18 12.75
N GLY A 122 -4.12 -4.44 12.11
CA GLY A 122 -2.84 -4.95 11.70
C GLY A 122 -1.85 -5.03 12.86
N SER A 123 -0.85 -5.85 12.69
CA SER A 123 0.30 -5.89 13.60
C SER A 123 1.58 -6.13 12.82
N ILE A 124 2.61 -5.41 13.20
CA ILE A 124 3.97 -5.64 12.72
C ILE A 124 4.83 -6.06 13.92
N ASP A 125 5.60 -7.13 13.78
CA ASP A 125 6.51 -7.59 14.82
C ASP A 125 7.97 -7.23 14.51
N ARG A 126 8.84 -7.41 15.50
CA ARG A 126 10.27 -7.07 15.37
C ARG A 126 10.94 -7.83 14.24
N HIS A 127 10.66 -9.12 14.14
CA HIS A 127 11.27 -9.96 13.12
C HIS A 127 10.96 -9.48 11.70
N GLN A 128 9.69 -9.10 11.45
CA GLN A 128 9.28 -8.53 10.18
C GLN A 128 9.95 -7.19 9.87
N VAL A 129 10.06 -6.33 10.90
CA VAL A 129 10.76 -5.04 10.76
C VAL A 129 12.23 -5.26 10.43
N ASP A 130 12.92 -6.15 11.16
CA ASP A 130 14.32 -6.47 10.95
C ASP A 130 14.56 -7.12 9.58
N ALA A 131 13.68 -8.04 9.14
CA ALA A 131 13.74 -8.66 7.83
C ALA A 131 13.55 -7.63 6.69
N ALA A 132 12.57 -6.75 6.80
CA ALA A 132 12.35 -5.69 5.83
C ALA A 132 13.57 -4.76 5.75
N MET A 133 14.11 -4.37 6.92
CA MET A 133 15.26 -3.48 6.98
C MET A 133 16.56 -4.13 6.49
N SER A 134 16.73 -5.42 6.67
CA SER A 134 17.89 -6.13 6.09
C SER A 134 17.89 -6.09 4.56
N LYS A 135 16.69 -6.07 3.94
CA LYS A 135 16.54 -5.99 2.48
C LYS A 135 16.87 -4.60 1.94
N ILE A 136 16.38 -3.54 2.58
CA ILE A 136 16.53 -2.16 2.08
C ILE A 136 17.57 -1.33 2.83
N GLY A 137 18.01 -1.75 4.01
CA GLY A 137 19.02 -1.05 4.81
C GLY A 137 20.41 -1.06 4.18
N ALA A 138 20.76 -2.12 3.45
CA ALA A 138 22.03 -2.25 2.72
C ALA A 138 22.06 -1.45 1.40
N VAL A 139 20.92 -0.94 0.95
CA VAL A 139 20.82 -0.16 -0.28
C VAL A 139 21.44 1.22 -0.07
N ARG A 140 22.15 1.71 -1.09
CA ARG A 140 22.86 3.00 -1.05
C ARG A 140 21.91 4.15 -0.70
N ASP A 141 22.41 5.18 -0.02
CA ASP A 141 21.62 6.35 0.40
C ASP A 141 21.00 7.17 -0.76
N ARG A 142 21.40 6.86 -1.99
CA ARG A 142 20.85 7.49 -3.21
C ARG A 142 19.52 6.94 -3.68
N VAL A 143 19.06 5.85 -3.10
CA VAL A 143 17.85 5.15 -3.52
C VAL A 143 16.71 5.53 -2.60
N ALA A 144 15.56 5.90 -3.15
CA ALA A 144 14.37 6.14 -2.34
C ALA A 144 13.85 4.83 -1.75
N LYS A 145 13.73 4.77 -0.42
CA LYS A 145 13.35 3.57 0.33
C LYS A 145 11.88 3.62 0.70
N ILE A 146 11.13 2.65 0.21
CA ILE A 146 9.66 2.62 0.32
C ILE A 146 9.22 1.35 1.05
N VAL A 147 8.39 1.52 2.08
CA VAL A 147 7.77 0.41 2.81
C VAL A 147 6.28 0.33 2.47
N VAL A 148 5.81 -0.86 2.13
CA VAL A 148 4.41 -1.11 1.78
C VAL A 148 3.76 -1.98 2.84
N THR A 149 2.66 -1.51 3.41
CA THR A 149 1.84 -2.27 4.35
C THR A 149 0.36 -2.12 3.96
N HIS A 150 -0.51 -2.99 4.48
CA HIS A 150 -1.93 -2.72 4.33
C HIS A 150 -2.42 -1.74 5.39
N HIS A 151 -2.12 -2.00 6.66
CA HIS A 151 -2.56 -1.14 7.76
C HIS A 151 -1.66 0.09 7.89
N PRO A 152 -2.27 1.29 8.09
CA PRO A 152 -1.54 2.55 8.08
C PRO A 152 -0.75 2.81 9.35
N PHE A 153 0.24 3.67 9.24
CA PHE A 153 1.03 4.23 10.34
C PHE A 153 0.51 5.58 10.82
N ASP A 154 -0.48 6.15 10.16
CA ASP A 154 -1.18 7.35 10.60
C ASP A 154 -2.67 7.24 10.29
N VAL A 155 -3.50 7.91 11.07
CA VAL A 155 -4.94 8.01 10.85
C VAL A 155 -5.38 9.46 10.85
N PRO A 156 -6.35 9.84 10.03
CA PRO A 156 -6.92 11.19 10.06
C PRO A 156 -7.54 11.52 11.42
N GLU A 157 -7.65 12.80 11.73
CA GLU A 157 -8.38 13.26 12.91
C GLU A 157 -9.82 12.73 12.88
N GLY A 158 -10.32 12.29 14.03
CA GLY A 158 -11.65 11.67 14.14
C GLY A 158 -11.69 10.17 13.82
N HIS A 159 -10.62 9.60 13.29
CA HIS A 159 -10.54 8.15 13.10
C HIS A 159 -10.01 7.45 14.35
N ALA A 160 -10.51 6.23 14.60
CA ALA A 160 -10.09 5.46 15.76
C ALA A 160 -8.61 5.05 15.66
N GLU A 161 -7.84 5.29 16.72
CA GLU A 161 -6.45 4.85 16.87
C GLU A 161 -6.28 3.33 16.69
N SER A 162 -7.37 2.57 16.85
CA SER A 162 -7.39 1.14 16.59
C SER A 162 -7.18 0.74 15.14
N ASN A 163 -7.25 1.68 14.20
CA ASN A 163 -6.94 1.45 12.79
C ASN A 163 -5.43 1.49 12.50
N LEU A 164 -4.63 2.05 13.41
CA LEU A 164 -3.17 1.99 13.28
C LEU A 164 -2.65 0.56 13.39
N VAL A 165 -1.60 0.28 12.65
CA VAL A 165 -0.86 -0.96 12.82
C VAL A 165 -0.30 -1.06 14.24
N LYS A 166 -0.48 -2.20 14.90
CA LYS A 166 0.05 -2.42 16.26
C LYS A 166 1.58 -2.43 16.20
N HIS A 167 2.23 -1.83 17.20
CA HIS A 167 3.68 -1.63 17.31
C HIS A 167 4.26 -0.63 16.30
N ALA A 168 3.44 0.24 15.72
CA ALA A 168 3.85 1.27 14.76
C ALA A 168 5.03 2.12 15.25
N SER A 169 5.02 2.57 16.51
CA SER A 169 6.10 3.41 17.06
C SER A 169 7.46 2.71 17.05
N HIS A 170 7.49 1.41 17.37
CA HIS A 170 8.74 0.64 17.28
C HIS A 170 9.21 0.52 15.84
N ALA A 171 8.31 0.13 14.93
CA ALA A 171 8.63 -0.02 13.51
C ALA A 171 9.11 1.30 12.90
N MET A 172 8.44 2.42 13.19
CA MET A 172 8.86 3.75 12.68
C MET A 172 10.26 4.15 13.15
N ASN A 173 10.64 3.84 14.40
CA ASN A 173 11.99 4.10 14.89
C ASN A 173 13.06 3.29 14.12
N VAL A 174 12.76 2.05 13.75
CA VAL A 174 13.68 1.22 12.96
C VAL A 174 13.70 1.68 11.50
N PHE A 175 12.55 1.97 10.92
CA PHE A 175 12.42 2.49 9.55
C PHE A 175 13.19 3.80 9.37
N ALA A 176 13.10 4.70 10.34
CA ALA A 176 13.85 5.94 10.35
C ALA A 176 15.38 5.72 10.36
N LYS A 177 15.87 4.79 11.19
CA LYS A 177 17.31 4.45 11.24
C LYS A 177 17.83 3.88 9.92
N CYS A 178 16.99 3.22 9.14
CA CYS A 178 17.33 2.71 7.82
C CYS A 178 17.04 3.69 6.68
N GLY A 179 16.55 4.90 7.01
CA GLY A 179 16.27 5.94 6.05
C GLY A 179 15.07 5.66 5.15
N ALA A 180 14.01 5.03 5.69
CA ALA A 180 12.76 4.84 4.94
C ALA A 180 12.12 6.19 4.61
N ASP A 181 11.92 6.45 3.34
CA ASP A 181 11.47 7.74 2.82
C ASP A 181 9.95 7.86 2.73
N ILE A 182 9.29 6.77 2.29
CA ILE A 182 7.85 6.75 2.01
C ILE A 182 7.25 5.45 2.57
N LEU A 183 6.10 5.55 3.23
CA LEU A 183 5.29 4.42 3.62
C LEU A 183 3.96 4.46 2.85
N LEU A 184 3.65 3.38 2.14
CA LEU A 184 2.41 3.21 1.38
C LEU A 184 1.46 2.29 2.14
N ALA A 185 0.18 2.69 2.27
CA ALA A 185 -0.83 1.90 2.95
C ALA A 185 -2.23 2.08 2.33
N GLY A 186 -3.16 1.15 2.64
CA GLY A 186 -4.57 1.20 2.31
C GLY A 186 -5.46 1.23 3.55
N HIS A 187 -6.46 0.32 3.60
CA HIS A 187 -7.30 0.01 4.75
C HIS A 187 -8.38 1.05 5.10
N LEU A 188 -8.07 2.32 5.07
CA LEU A 188 -9.02 3.37 5.49
C LEU A 188 -10.01 3.75 4.40
N HIS A 189 -9.75 3.39 3.15
CA HIS A 189 -10.50 3.78 1.96
C HIS A 189 -10.53 5.30 1.74
N HIS A 190 -9.54 6.01 2.27
CA HIS A 190 -9.34 7.44 2.11
C HIS A 190 -7.98 7.72 1.49
N THR A 191 -7.97 8.62 0.51
CA THR A 191 -6.74 9.06 -0.14
C THR A 191 -6.12 10.23 0.64
N ARG A 192 -4.87 10.05 1.12
CA ARG A 192 -4.21 11.08 1.94
C ARG A 192 -2.70 10.98 1.86
N THR A 193 -2.03 12.13 1.96
CA THR A 193 -0.60 12.22 2.28
C THR A 193 -0.43 12.95 3.62
N SER A 194 0.45 12.44 4.45
CA SER A 194 0.84 13.09 5.71
C SER A 194 2.33 12.85 5.99
N HIS A 195 2.87 13.55 6.98
CA HIS A 195 4.26 13.39 7.42
C HIS A 195 4.32 12.57 8.71
N SER A 196 5.27 11.64 8.78
CA SER A 196 5.48 10.82 9.97
C SER A 196 5.80 11.65 11.22
N SER A 197 6.43 12.81 11.07
CA SER A 197 6.75 13.74 12.15
C SER A 197 5.52 14.31 12.88
N ARG A 198 4.34 14.28 12.28
CA ARG A 198 3.08 14.66 12.95
C ARG A 198 2.75 13.76 14.13
N ARG A 199 3.07 12.46 14.02
CA ARG A 199 2.76 11.43 15.02
C ARG A 199 4.01 10.91 15.73
N TYR A 200 5.11 10.74 15.01
CA TYR A 200 6.34 10.15 15.49
C TYR A 200 7.43 11.22 15.54
N ARG A 201 7.81 11.63 16.76
CA ARG A 201 8.86 12.65 16.95
C ARG A 201 10.23 11.98 16.92
N ILE A 202 10.72 11.68 15.72
CA ILE A 202 12.04 11.06 15.49
C ILE A 202 12.98 12.18 15.02
N PRO A 203 14.01 12.54 15.79
CA PRO A 203 14.93 13.61 15.41
C PRO A 203 15.60 13.35 14.06
N GLY A 204 15.62 14.37 13.20
CA GLY A 204 16.29 14.31 11.89
C GLY A 204 15.62 13.38 10.86
N HIS A 205 14.36 12.95 11.08
CA HIS A 205 13.67 12.09 10.13
C HIS A 205 12.17 12.38 10.03
N SER A 206 11.70 12.57 8.81
CA SER A 206 10.27 12.66 8.48
C SER A 206 9.98 11.96 7.16
N ALA A 207 9.34 10.79 7.22
CA ALA A 207 8.87 10.06 6.04
C ALA A 207 7.50 10.57 5.58
N LEU A 208 7.20 10.43 4.29
CA LEU A 208 5.84 10.58 3.77
C LEU A 208 5.01 9.33 4.05
N LEU A 209 3.80 9.52 4.56
CA LEU A 209 2.81 8.48 4.76
C LEU A 209 1.71 8.67 3.73
N VAL A 210 1.66 7.79 2.72
CA VAL A 210 0.74 7.88 1.58
C VAL A 210 -0.30 6.78 1.67
N GLN A 211 -1.54 7.16 1.79
CA GLN A 211 -2.68 6.25 1.83
C GLN A 211 -3.38 6.25 0.48
N ALA A 212 -3.77 5.07 0.01
CA ALA A 212 -4.62 4.91 -1.16
C ALA A 212 -6.08 4.72 -0.72
N GLY A 213 -6.99 5.26 -1.51
CA GLY A 213 -8.41 4.94 -1.43
C GLY A 213 -8.71 3.54 -1.94
N THR A 214 -9.98 3.17 -2.00
CA THR A 214 -10.39 1.92 -2.64
C THR A 214 -10.38 2.06 -4.16
N ALA A 215 -9.73 1.14 -4.85
CA ALA A 215 -9.57 1.27 -6.30
C ALA A 215 -10.81 0.81 -7.09
N THR A 216 -11.49 -0.25 -6.64
CA THR A 216 -12.57 -0.91 -7.41
C THR A 216 -13.81 -1.27 -6.61
N SER A 217 -13.79 -1.12 -5.29
CA SER A 217 -14.87 -1.61 -4.44
C SER A 217 -16.06 -0.64 -4.39
N VAL A 218 -17.28 -1.21 -4.37
CA VAL A 218 -18.51 -0.47 -4.06
C VAL A 218 -18.61 -0.04 -2.59
N ARG A 219 -17.61 -0.32 -1.77
CA ARG A 219 -17.55 0.02 -0.33
C ARG A 219 -16.96 1.40 -0.06
N GLY A 220 -17.14 2.35 -0.98
CA GLY A 220 -16.72 3.74 -0.77
C GLY A 220 -17.23 4.29 0.57
N ARG A 221 -16.39 5.05 1.26
CA ARG A 221 -16.72 5.75 2.52
C ARG A 221 -16.94 7.24 2.29
N GLY A 222 -17.63 7.57 1.18
CA GLY A 222 -17.91 8.96 0.80
C GLY A 222 -16.87 9.57 -0.14
N GLU A 223 -15.79 8.85 -0.46
CA GLU A 223 -14.84 9.23 -1.51
C GLU A 223 -15.07 8.40 -2.79
N PRO A 224 -14.79 8.94 -3.97
CA PRO A 224 -14.79 8.17 -5.21
C PRO A 224 -13.69 7.12 -5.19
N ASN A 225 -13.86 6.06 -5.99
CA ASN A 225 -12.79 5.11 -6.22
C ASN A 225 -11.55 5.82 -6.75
N SER A 226 -10.38 5.43 -6.25
CA SER A 226 -9.16 6.18 -6.53
C SER A 226 -7.91 5.32 -6.38
N PHE A 227 -6.81 5.81 -6.98
CA PHE A 227 -5.48 5.28 -6.80
C PHE A 227 -4.44 6.41 -6.88
N ASN A 228 -3.21 6.13 -6.47
CA ASN A 228 -2.12 7.09 -6.54
C ASN A 228 -1.11 6.70 -7.62
N ALA A 229 -0.54 7.71 -8.31
CA ALA A 229 0.68 7.55 -9.09
C ALA A 229 1.78 8.42 -8.47
N LEU A 230 2.93 7.82 -8.18
CA LEU A 230 4.08 8.50 -7.60
C LEU A 230 5.17 8.59 -8.66
N HIS A 231 5.59 9.80 -8.99
CA HIS A 231 6.74 10.06 -9.85
C HIS A 231 7.91 10.45 -8.95
N LEU A 232 8.89 9.56 -8.87
CA LEU A 232 9.95 9.62 -7.88
C LEU A 232 11.31 9.89 -8.53
N THR A 233 12.03 10.84 -7.99
CA THR A 233 13.48 10.89 -8.02
C THR A 233 13.99 10.73 -6.58
N ARG A 234 15.29 10.79 -6.38
CA ARG A 234 15.83 10.84 -5.03
C ARG A 234 15.47 12.12 -4.27
N GLU A 235 15.33 13.22 -4.98
CA GLU A 235 15.27 14.57 -4.42
C GLU A 235 13.86 15.13 -4.40
N ASP A 236 12.97 14.56 -5.22
CA ASP A 236 11.58 14.99 -5.27
C ASP A 236 10.62 13.82 -5.54
N VAL A 237 9.40 13.98 -5.08
CA VAL A 237 8.28 13.09 -5.37
C VAL A 237 7.05 13.92 -5.71
N ARG A 238 6.43 13.57 -6.83
CA ARG A 238 5.11 14.06 -7.20
C ARG A 238 4.12 12.93 -7.01
N ILE A 239 3.09 13.17 -6.21
CA ILE A 239 2.01 12.22 -5.91
C ILE A 239 0.75 12.71 -6.59
N GLU A 240 0.29 11.98 -7.60
CA GLU A 240 -0.94 12.23 -8.33
C GLU A 240 -2.05 11.36 -7.77
N ARG A 241 -3.24 11.94 -7.59
CA ARG A 241 -4.45 11.23 -7.19
C ARG A 241 -5.39 11.13 -8.36
N TRP A 242 -5.64 9.90 -8.77
CA TRP A 242 -6.54 9.57 -9.86
C TRP A 242 -7.86 9.07 -9.28
N HIS A 243 -8.96 9.73 -9.62
CA HIS A 243 -10.30 9.46 -9.14
C HIS A 243 -11.19 8.98 -10.26
N TRP A 244 -12.08 8.05 -9.95
CA TRP A 244 -13.14 7.65 -10.86
C TRP A 244 -14.11 8.81 -11.09
N ASP A 245 -14.30 9.17 -12.32
CA ASP A 245 -15.36 10.08 -12.75
C ASP A 245 -16.49 9.29 -13.46
N GLY A 246 -17.67 9.28 -12.84
CA GLY A 246 -18.83 8.57 -13.38
C GLY A 246 -19.44 9.22 -14.62
N ALA A 247 -19.10 10.49 -14.93
CA ALA A 247 -19.58 11.16 -16.13
C ALA A 247 -18.76 10.79 -17.36
N SER A 248 -17.44 10.78 -17.22
CA SER A 248 -16.51 10.38 -18.30
C SER A 248 -16.27 8.86 -18.38
N HIS A 249 -16.72 8.10 -17.39
CA HIS A 249 -16.40 6.68 -17.21
C HIS A 249 -14.89 6.39 -17.29
N ALA A 250 -14.09 7.24 -16.65
CA ALA A 250 -12.63 7.13 -16.65
C ALA A 250 -12.03 7.50 -15.30
N PHE A 251 -10.79 7.08 -15.05
CA PHE A 251 -9.99 7.63 -13.96
C PHE A 251 -9.33 8.92 -14.42
N GLU A 252 -9.65 10.02 -13.76
CA GLU A 252 -9.14 11.35 -14.06
C GLU A 252 -8.24 11.89 -12.95
N LEU A 253 -7.33 12.79 -13.31
CA LEU A 253 -6.43 13.42 -12.34
C LEU A 253 -7.22 14.42 -11.49
N GLY A 254 -7.45 14.06 -10.23
CA GLY A 254 -8.15 14.90 -9.26
C GLY A 254 -7.25 15.88 -8.51
N GLY A 255 -5.94 15.66 -8.53
CA GLY A 255 -4.96 16.54 -7.89
C GLY A 255 -3.57 15.95 -7.84
N ALA A 256 -2.59 16.81 -7.57
CA ALA A 256 -1.21 16.40 -7.37
C ALA A 256 -0.57 17.21 -6.22
N GLU A 257 0.28 16.55 -5.45
CA GLU A 257 1.14 17.17 -4.44
C GLU A 257 2.59 16.89 -4.79
N ARG A 258 3.45 17.85 -4.53
CA ARG A 258 4.89 17.69 -4.75
C ARG A 258 5.65 17.94 -3.47
N PHE A 259 6.68 17.13 -3.25
CA PHE A 259 7.54 17.21 -2.07
C PHE A 259 8.99 17.14 -2.51
N CYS A 260 9.80 18.01 -1.91
CA CYS A 260 11.25 18.02 -2.08
C CYS A 260 11.92 17.46 -0.82
N ARG A 261 13.03 16.76 -1.02
CA ARG A 261 13.80 16.16 0.06
C ARG A 261 14.75 17.20 0.66
N ALA A 262 14.71 17.31 1.99
CA ALA A 262 15.68 18.06 2.80
C ALA A 262 16.43 17.12 3.76
N SER A 263 17.33 17.68 4.56
CA SER A 263 18.15 16.89 5.50
C SER A 263 17.35 16.20 6.61
N ASP A 264 16.16 16.69 6.92
CA ASP A 264 15.27 16.19 7.96
C ASP A 264 14.03 15.45 7.44
N GLY A 265 13.93 15.29 6.11
CA GLY A 265 12.84 14.56 5.45
C GLY A 265 12.24 15.30 4.26
N TRP A 266 10.98 15.01 3.98
CA TRP A 266 10.24 15.56 2.84
C TRP A 266 9.44 16.80 3.23
N HIS A 267 9.50 17.85 2.42
CA HIS A 267 8.77 19.10 2.59
C HIS A 267 7.89 19.39 1.37
N PRO A 268 6.67 19.91 1.56
CA PRO A 268 5.84 20.33 0.43
C PRO A 268 6.49 21.46 -0.35
N GLU A 269 6.37 21.43 -1.67
CA GLU A 269 6.80 22.47 -2.58
C GLU A 269 5.73 23.56 -2.75
#